data_a3afb2a09613f8578e6dc431b57ceead
#
_entry.id   a3afb2a09613f8578e6dc431b57ceead
#
_cell.length_a   1.000
_cell.length_b   1.000
_cell.length_c   1.000
_cell.angle_alpha   90.00
_cell.angle_beta   90.00
_cell.angle_gamma   90.00
#
_symmetry.space_group_name_H-M   'P 1'
#
loop_
_entity.id
_entity.type
_entity.pdbx_description
1 polymer ?
#
loop_
_entity_poly.entity_id
_entity_poly.type
_entity_poly.pdbx_seq_one_letter_code
_entity_poly.pdbx_strand_id
1 'polypeptide(L)'
;MSRLAFALGCAFAGLLLAPAAAQDLNIINDPGAPQVNGASGRLRNDASVQGGKALRVVVRGKGANPWDVAVETAITQPVKAGDQLLLAFWARLEKGEGGATTTTLPYNAVQMSAAPYTTLFAGPAEIGPEWKLLEVRGKADADRAAGTLKATIHLANAAQTVELGPIFVVNLGQ
;
A
#
# COMPACT_ATOMS: atom_id res chain seq x y z
N MET A 1 -4.89 19.95 75.78
CA MET A 1 -5.81 19.37 74.77
C MET A 1 -5.15 19.41 73.40
N SER A 2 -4.49 18.30 73.09
CA SER A 2 -3.72 18.17 71.78
C SER A 2 -4.61 17.58 70.71
N ARG A 3 -4.66 18.21 69.57
CA ARG A 3 -5.29 17.64 68.39
C ARG A 3 -4.16 17.21 67.37
N LEU A 4 -4.07 15.91 67.20
CA LEU A 4 -3.22 15.27 66.17
C LEU A 4 -3.94 15.43 64.82
N ALA A 5 -3.25 16.02 63.85
CA ALA A 5 -3.68 16.02 62.43
C ALA A 5 -2.91 14.92 61.68
N PHE A 6 -3.62 13.95 61.14
CA PHE A 6 -3.10 12.91 60.24
C PHE A 6 -3.11 13.48 58.81
N ALA A 7 -1.94 13.63 58.22
CA ALA A 7 -1.82 13.92 56.79
C ALA A 7 -1.69 12.61 56.04
N LEU A 8 -2.71 12.33 55.20
CA LEU A 8 -2.74 11.19 54.26
C LEU A 8 -2.04 11.60 52.98
N GLY A 9 -0.82 11.13 52.79
CA GLY A 9 -0.07 11.35 51.55
C GLY A 9 -0.52 10.37 50.45
N CYS A 10 -1.22 10.86 49.44
CA CYS A 10 -1.48 10.11 48.21
C CYS A 10 -0.22 10.10 47.34
N ALA A 11 0.47 8.96 47.27
CA ALA A 11 1.52 8.72 46.27
C ALA A 11 0.87 8.47 44.92
N PHE A 12 0.95 9.44 44.02
CA PHE A 12 0.64 9.26 42.59
C PHE A 12 1.79 8.49 41.95
N ALA A 13 1.59 7.20 41.71
CA ALA A 13 2.48 6.41 40.84
C ALA A 13 2.24 6.82 39.37
N GLY A 14 3.07 7.72 38.88
CA GLY A 14 3.08 8.09 37.48
C GLY A 14 3.52 6.89 36.63
N LEU A 15 2.60 6.30 35.85
CA LEU A 15 2.90 5.33 34.83
C LEU A 15 3.62 6.07 33.71
N LEU A 16 4.95 5.94 33.65
CA LEU A 16 5.75 6.39 32.50
C LEU A 16 5.43 5.45 31.32
N LEU A 17 4.53 5.88 30.44
CA LEU A 17 4.40 5.27 29.12
C LEU A 17 5.70 5.50 28.38
N ALA A 18 6.52 4.46 28.21
CA ALA A 18 7.65 4.49 27.33
C ALA A 18 7.16 4.79 25.90
N PRO A 19 7.80 5.71 25.15
CA PRO A 19 7.45 5.92 23.76
C PRO A 19 7.67 4.60 23.02
N ALA A 20 6.64 4.12 22.31
CA ALA A 20 6.79 3.01 21.39
C ALA A 20 7.86 3.41 20.38
N ALA A 21 8.98 2.67 20.35
CA ALA A 21 10.00 2.87 19.34
C ALA A 21 9.34 2.71 17.98
N ALA A 22 9.41 3.75 17.14
CA ALA A 22 8.99 3.66 15.76
C ALA A 22 9.87 2.57 15.12
N GLN A 23 9.28 1.43 14.76
CA GLN A 23 10.00 0.42 14.01
C GLN A 23 10.26 0.98 12.62
N ASP A 24 11.52 1.08 12.23
CA ASP A 24 11.90 1.42 10.86
C ASP A 24 11.37 0.31 9.95
N LEU A 25 10.38 0.65 9.12
CA LEU A 25 9.80 -0.29 8.17
C LEU A 25 10.85 -0.62 7.09
N ASN A 26 11.14 -1.90 6.90
CA ASN A 26 12.01 -2.35 5.82
C ASN A 26 11.27 -2.28 4.47
N ILE A 27 11.24 -1.08 3.87
CA ILE A 27 10.64 -0.83 2.55
C ILE A 27 11.63 -1.28 1.49
N ILE A 28 11.22 -2.19 0.62
CA ILE A 28 12.06 -2.87 -0.36
C ILE A 28 11.84 -2.43 -1.81
N ASN A 29 11.07 -1.36 -2.03
CA ASN A 29 10.86 -0.70 -3.32
C ASN A 29 11.04 0.82 -3.20
N ASP A 30 10.95 1.56 -4.30
CA ASP A 30 10.81 3.02 -4.29
C ASP A 30 9.31 3.40 -4.35
N PRO A 31 8.72 3.88 -3.25
CA PRO A 31 7.29 4.20 -3.19
C PRO A 31 6.88 5.38 -4.08
N GLY A 32 7.84 6.23 -4.47
CA GLY A 32 7.61 7.46 -5.25
C GLY A 32 7.79 7.30 -6.75
N ALA A 33 8.22 6.13 -7.24
CA ALA A 33 8.56 5.88 -8.65
C ALA A 33 7.70 4.79 -9.32
N PRO A 34 6.35 4.84 -9.23
CA PRO A 34 5.50 3.87 -9.91
C PRO A 34 5.54 4.09 -11.43
N GLN A 35 5.46 2.99 -12.19
CA GLN A 35 5.35 2.97 -13.64
C GLN A 35 3.91 2.67 -14.05
N VAL A 36 3.39 3.38 -15.07
CA VAL A 36 2.05 3.11 -15.62
C VAL A 36 2.20 2.41 -16.96
N ASN A 37 1.55 1.27 -17.10
CA ASN A 37 1.48 0.48 -18.34
C ASN A 37 0.04 0.54 -18.89
N GLY A 38 -0.10 0.63 -20.22
CA GLY A 38 -1.38 0.58 -20.93
C GLY A 38 -2.23 1.85 -20.85
N ALA A 39 -1.83 2.86 -20.07
CA ALA A 39 -2.50 4.15 -19.99
C ALA A 39 -1.51 5.28 -19.72
N SER A 40 -2.01 6.54 -19.78
CA SER A 40 -1.23 7.70 -19.31
C SER A 40 -1.45 7.94 -17.84
N GLY A 41 -0.37 8.03 -17.08
CA GLY A 41 -0.35 8.49 -15.70
C GLY A 41 0.11 9.94 -15.61
N ARG A 42 -0.50 10.73 -14.71
CA ARG A 42 -0.07 12.10 -14.41
C ARG A 42 0.15 12.26 -12.92
N LEU A 43 1.39 12.55 -12.55
CA LEU A 43 1.72 12.91 -11.17
C LEU A 43 1.20 14.33 -10.89
N ARG A 44 0.58 14.52 -9.72
CA ARG A 44 0.09 15.82 -9.22
C ARG A 44 0.38 15.98 -7.74
N ASN A 45 0.44 17.21 -7.26
CA ASN A 45 0.48 17.49 -5.83
C ASN A 45 -0.91 17.26 -5.22
N ASP A 46 -0.95 16.57 -4.10
CA ASP A 46 -2.15 16.36 -3.29
C ASP A 46 -1.74 16.23 -1.82
N ALA A 47 -1.95 17.29 -1.05
CA ALA A 47 -1.56 17.33 0.37
C ALA A 47 -2.43 16.44 1.27
N SER A 48 -3.52 15.89 0.75
CA SER A 48 -4.43 15.02 1.50
C SER A 48 -4.00 13.54 1.51
N VAL A 49 -2.96 13.19 0.77
CA VAL A 49 -2.38 11.83 0.79
C VAL A 49 -0.96 11.85 1.34
N GLN A 50 -0.54 10.76 1.94
CA GLN A 50 0.83 10.59 2.43
C GLN A 50 1.84 10.89 1.32
N GLY A 51 2.90 11.62 1.63
CA GLY A 51 3.94 12.03 0.67
C GLY A 51 3.54 13.20 -0.23
N GLY A 52 2.32 13.73 -0.13
CA GLY A 52 1.90 14.98 -0.80
C GLY A 52 1.78 14.90 -2.32
N LYS A 53 1.79 13.68 -2.89
CA LYS A 53 1.70 13.45 -4.34
C LYS A 53 0.77 12.30 -4.67
N ALA A 54 0.01 12.45 -5.74
CA ALA A 54 -0.88 11.42 -6.28
C ALA A 54 -0.59 11.18 -7.76
N LEU A 55 -0.60 9.91 -8.16
CA LEU A 55 -0.55 9.48 -9.56
C LEU A 55 -1.99 9.28 -10.06
N ARG A 56 -2.45 10.17 -10.92
CA ARG A 56 -3.78 10.10 -11.54
C ARG A 56 -3.70 9.26 -12.81
N VAL A 57 -4.48 8.17 -12.89
CA VAL A 57 -4.57 7.27 -14.04
C VAL A 57 -5.98 7.27 -14.59
N VAL A 58 -6.11 7.52 -15.90
CA VAL A 58 -7.41 7.51 -16.61
C VAL A 58 -7.50 6.24 -17.43
N VAL A 59 -8.40 5.34 -17.03
CA VAL A 59 -8.77 4.12 -17.76
C VAL A 59 -10.01 4.43 -18.59
N ARG A 60 -9.87 4.46 -19.91
CA ARG A 60 -10.93 4.92 -20.83
C ARG A 60 -12.06 3.91 -21.02
N GLY A 61 -11.79 2.64 -20.72
CA GLY A 61 -12.76 1.56 -20.86
C GLY A 61 -12.25 0.29 -20.19
N LYS A 62 -13.16 -0.65 -19.96
CA LYS A 62 -12.78 -1.98 -19.51
C LYS A 62 -11.87 -2.65 -20.55
N GLY A 63 -10.73 -3.15 -20.12
CA GLY A 63 -9.81 -3.93 -20.95
C GLY A 63 -10.32 -5.35 -21.20
N ALA A 64 -9.69 -6.04 -22.15
CA ALA A 64 -9.88 -7.48 -22.34
C ALA A 64 -9.41 -8.25 -21.09
N ASN A 65 -8.36 -7.73 -20.46
CA ASN A 65 -7.79 -8.25 -19.22
C ASN A 65 -7.62 -7.12 -18.19
N PRO A 66 -7.68 -7.41 -16.87
CA PRO A 66 -7.48 -6.40 -15.84
C PRO A 66 -6.09 -5.74 -15.89
N TRP A 67 -5.07 -6.43 -16.38
CA TRP A 67 -3.68 -5.95 -16.51
C TRP A 67 -3.41 -5.12 -17.77
N ASP A 68 -4.38 -4.95 -18.67
CA ASP A 68 -4.23 -4.08 -19.84
C ASP A 68 -3.93 -2.63 -19.45
N VAL A 69 -4.33 -2.24 -18.23
CA VAL A 69 -3.82 -1.05 -17.54
C VAL A 69 -3.35 -1.46 -16.15
N ALA A 70 -2.08 -1.21 -15.86
CA ALA A 70 -1.49 -1.53 -14.57
C ALA A 70 -0.56 -0.42 -14.07
N VAL A 71 -0.45 -0.31 -12.75
CA VAL A 71 0.59 0.49 -12.09
C VAL A 71 1.52 -0.45 -11.37
N GLU A 72 2.83 -0.31 -11.63
CA GLU A 72 3.85 -1.23 -11.16
C GLU A 72 4.99 -0.51 -10.46
N THR A 73 5.64 -1.18 -9.51
CA THR A 73 6.89 -0.74 -8.88
C THR A 73 7.83 -1.94 -8.71
N ALA A 74 9.11 -1.76 -9.07
CA ALA A 74 10.12 -2.79 -8.91
C ALA A 74 10.50 -2.99 -7.44
N ILE A 75 10.70 -4.23 -7.02
CA ILE A 75 11.27 -4.59 -5.72
C ILE A 75 12.78 -4.66 -5.89
N THR A 76 13.49 -3.74 -5.23
CA THR A 76 14.92 -3.48 -5.44
C THR A 76 15.83 -4.21 -4.46
N GLN A 77 15.27 -4.86 -3.44
CA GLN A 77 16.01 -5.63 -2.45
C GLN A 77 15.68 -7.13 -2.56
N PRO A 78 16.60 -8.01 -2.15
CA PRO A 78 16.33 -9.45 -2.15
C PRO A 78 15.30 -9.81 -1.07
N VAL A 79 14.58 -10.91 -1.32
CA VAL A 79 13.60 -11.49 -0.41
C VAL A 79 14.00 -12.94 -0.13
N LYS A 80 13.85 -13.39 1.12
CA LYS A 80 14.16 -14.74 1.55
C LYS A 80 12.90 -15.61 1.62
N ALA A 81 13.07 -16.90 1.38
CA ALA A 81 12.01 -17.88 1.64
C ALA A 81 11.51 -17.74 3.08
N GLY A 82 10.21 -17.63 3.25
CA GLY A 82 9.60 -17.44 4.57
C GLY A 82 9.33 -16.01 4.98
N ASP A 83 9.93 -15.00 4.32
CA ASP A 83 9.66 -13.59 4.62
C ASP A 83 8.18 -13.27 4.46
N GLN A 84 7.60 -12.61 5.48
CA GLN A 84 6.28 -12.02 5.43
C GLN A 84 6.37 -10.69 4.67
N LEU A 85 5.53 -10.52 3.66
CA LEU A 85 5.52 -9.33 2.82
C LEU A 85 4.17 -8.61 2.93
N LEU A 86 4.23 -7.30 2.93
CA LEU A 86 3.07 -6.42 2.90
C LEU A 86 3.17 -5.50 1.68
N LEU A 87 2.20 -5.61 0.76
CA LEU A 87 1.92 -4.58 -0.23
C LEU A 87 0.90 -3.62 0.37
N ALA A 88 1.29 -2.36 0.58
CA ALA A 88 0.43 -1.31 1.08
C ALA A 88 0.43 -0.12 0.10
N PHE A 89 -0.74 0.42 -0.22
CA PHE A 89 -0.85 1.53 -1.15
C PHE A 89 -2.05 2.42 -0.85
N TRP A 90 -1.89 3.71 -1.06
CA TRP A 90 -2.99 4.65 -0.99
C TRP A 90 -3.72 4.69 -2.33
N ALA A 91 -5.06 4.63 -2.29
CA ALA A 91 -5.88 4.76 -3.49
C ALA A 91 -7.21 5.45 -3.20
N ARG A 92 -7.77 6.10 -4.24
CA ARG A 92 -9.16 6.54 -4.27
C ARG A 92 -9.72 6.50 -5.69
N LEU A 93 -11.03 6.44 -5.80
CA LEU A 93 -11.78 6.55 -7.04
C LEU A 93 -12.18 8.02 -7.25
N GLU A 94 -11.55 8.69 -8.24
CA GLU A 94 -11.96 10.05 -8.63
C GLU A 94 -13.25 10.01 -9.45
N LYS A 95 -13.36 9.01 -10.37
CA LYS A 95 -14.53 8.85 -11.23
C LYS A 95 -14.73 7.38 -11.55
N GLY A 96 -15.90 6.84 -11.24
CA GLY A 96 -16.32 5.49 -11.61
C GLY A 96 -17.14 5.44 -12.91
N GLU A 97 -17.22 4.25 -13.51
CA GLU A 97 -18.04 3.97 -14.68
C GLU A 97 -19.52 4.22 -14.38
N GLY A 98 -20.22 4.90 -15.29
CA GLY A 98 -21.64 5.20 -15.12
C GLY A 98 -21.99 6.04 -13.89
N GLY A 99 -21.01 6.71 -13.27
CA GLY A 99 -21.22 7.48 -12.03
C GLY A 99 -21.10 6.64 -10.75
N ALA A 100 -20.57 5.41 -10.83
CA ALA A 100 -20.32 4.59 -9.66
C ALA A 100 -19.41 5.31 -8.65
N THR A 101 -19.75 5.20 -7.38
CA THR A 101 -19.00 5.82 -6.28
C THR A 101 -17.93 4.89 -5.69
N THR A 102 -17.98 3.60 -6.00
CA THR A 102 -16.98 2.60 -5.61
C THR A 102 -16.57 1.74 -6.79
N THR A 103 -15.40 1.12 -6.71
CA THR A 103 -14.92 0.10 -7.65
C THR A 103 -14.03 -0.89 -6.92
N THR A 104 -13.97 -2.12 -7.42
CA THR A 104 -13.05 -3.13 -6.93
C THR A 104 -11.86 -3.23 -7.87
N LEU A 105 -10.65 -2.99 -7.38
CA LEU A 105 -9.41 -3.32 -8.05
C LEU A 105 -9.17 -4.83 -7.86
N PRO A 106 -9.33 -5.65 -8.91
CA PRO A 106 -9.49 -7.10 -8.72
C PRO A 106 -8.18 -7.80 -8.35
N TYR A 107 -7.05 -7.20 -8.70
CA TYR A 107 -5.74 -7.83 -8.56
C TYR A 107 -4.69 -6.80 -8.16
N ASN A 108 -4.23 -6.92 -6.92
CA ASN A 108 -3.15 -6.14 -6.34
C ASN A 108 -2.15 -7.16 -5.79
N ALA A 109 -0.94 -7.23 -6.34
CA ALA A 109 -0.07 -8.38 -6.14
C ALA A 109 1.40 -8.02 -6.00
N VAL A 110 2.14 -8.94 -5.39
CA VAL A 110 3.58 -9.11 -5.59
C VAL A 110 3.79 -10.36 -6.45
N GLN A 111 4.53 -10.20 -7.54
CA GLN A 111 4.75 -11.24 -8.55
C GLN A 111 6.15 -11.14 -9.16
N MET A 112 6.54 -12.16 -9.92
CA MET A 112 7.77 -12.12 -10.74
C MET A 112 7.70 -10.95 -11.74
N SER A 113 8.82 -10.26 -11.93
CA SER A 113 8.94 -9.13 -12.88
C SER A 113 8.98 -9.57 -14.34
N ALA A 114 9.31 -10.84 -14.62
CA ALA A 114 9.41 -11.44 -15.93
C ALA A 114 8.42 -12.61 -16.11
N ALA A 115 8.09 -12.92 -17.37
CA ALA A 115 7.24 -14.06 -17.71
C ALA A 115 7.78 -15.37 -17.09
N PRO A 116 6.88 -16.22 -16.58
CA PRO A 116 5.42 -16.22 -16.71
C PRO A 116 4.68 -15.34 -15.67
N TYR A 117 5.33 -14.37 -15.03
CA TYR A 117 4.74 -13.44 -14.04
C TYR A 117 4.10 -14.18 -12.85
N THR A 118 4.76 -15.22 -12.36
CA THR A 118 4.25 -16.03 -11.25
C THR A 118 3.95 -15.16 -10.03
N THR A 119 2.72 -15.24 -9.55
CA THR A 119 2.23 -14.51 -8.38
C THR A 119 2.80 -15.13 -7.10
N LEU A 120 3.36 -14.31 -6.22
CA LEU A 120 3.68 -14.72 -4.86
C LEU A 120 2.43 -14.64 -3.98
N PHE A 121 1.75 -13.48 -4.05
CA PHE A 121 0.45 -13.28 -3.40
C PHE A 121 -0.31 -12.17 -4.09
N ALA A 122 -1.64 -12.19 -3.97
CA ALA A 122 -2.53 -11.18 -4.52
C ALA A 122 -3.80 -11.07 -3.69
N GLY A 123 -4.50 -9.94 -3.82
CA GLY A 123 -5.81 -9.73 -3.25
C GLY A 123 -6.57 -8.61 -3.94
N PRO A 124 -7.92 -8.63 -3.89
CA PRO A 124 -8.74 -7.52 -4.34
C PRO A 124 -8.72 -6.38 -3.33
N ALA A 125 -9.06 -5.17 -3.80
CA ALA A 125 -9.23 -4.00 -2.95
C ALA A 125 -10.40 -3.15 -3.43
N GLU A 126 -11.29 -2.75 -2.52
CA GLU A 126 -12.37 -1.82 -2.83
C GLU A 126 -11.96 -0.40 -2.50
N ILE A 127 -12.17 0.53 -3.44
CA ILE A 127 -11.90 1.95 -3.32
C ILE A 127 -13.17 2.77 -3.58
N GLY A 128 -13.25 3.91 -2.91
CA GLY A 128 -14.29 4.93 -3.06
C GLY A 128 -13.66 6.31 -3.25
N PRO A 129 -14.43 7.40 -3.06
CA PRO A 129 -13.98 8.76 -3.31
C PRO A 129 -12.91 9.26 -2.31
N GLU A 130 -12.86 8.66 -1.14
CA GLU A 130 -11.92 9.05 -0.09
C GLU A 130 -10.61 8.27 -0.20
N TRP A 131 -9.50 8.91 0.19
CA TRP A 131 -8.22 8.23 0.30
C TRP A 131 -8.28 7.10 1.32
N LYS A 132 -7.86 5.91 0.90
CA LYS A 132 -7.80 4.71 1.74
C LYS A 132 -6.43 4.06 1.61
N LEU A 133 -5.84 3.70 2.72
CA LEU A 133 -4.68 2.81 2.76
C LEU A 133 -5.18 1.37 2.63
N LEU A 134 -4.73 0.67 1.61
CA LEU A 134 -5.09 -0.69 1.29
C LEU A 134 -3.90 -1.61 1.52
N GLU A 135 -4.15 -2.82 2.00
CA GLU A 135 -3.12 -3.77 2.36
C GLU A 135 -3.42 -5.15 1.76
N VAL A 136 -2.39 -5.77 1.18
CA VAL A 136 -2.40 -7.17 0.77
C VAL A 136 -1.17 -7.84 1.35
N ARG A 137 -1.38 -8.93 2.08
CA ARG A 137 -0.31 -9.64 2.79
C ARG A 137 -0.04 -10.99 2.16
N GLY A 138 1.22 -11.42 2.23
CA GLY A 138 1.61 -12.73 1.78
C GLY A 138 2.98 -13.15 2.29
N LYS A 139 3.42 -14.30 1.83
CA LYS A 139 4.69 -14.90 2.24
C LYS A 139 5.49 -15.32 1.01
N ALA A 140 6.80 -15.10 1.06
CA ALA A 140 7.69 -15.58 0.01
C ALA A 140 7.87 -17.10 0.12
N ASP A 141 7.67 -17.78 -0.99
CA ASP A 141 7.79 -19.25 -1.12
C ASP A 141 9.23 -19.72 -1.32
N ALA A 142 10.10 -18.83 -1.81
CA ALA A 142 11.50 -19.10 -2.11
C ALA A 142 12.35 -17.82 -2.04
N ASP A 143 13.67 -17.99 -2.03
CA ASP A 143 14.62 -16.88 -2.18
C ASP A 143 14.43 -16.21 -3.53
N ARG A 144 14.39 -14.86 -3.54
CA ARG A 144 14.27 -14.03 -4.73
C ARG A 144 15.36 -12.97 -4.74
N ALA A 145 16.09 -12.89 -5.84
CA ALA A 145 17.13 -11.87 -5.99
C ALA A 145 16.50 -10.48 -6.18
N ALA A 146 17.24 -9.43 -5.84
CA ALA A 146 16.86 -8.04 -6.09
C ALA A 146 16.47 -7.83 -7.57
N GLY A 147 15.39 -7.10 -7.82
CA GLY A 147 14.89 -6.78 -9.16
C GLY A 147 14.11 -7.90 -9.86
N THR A 148 14.00 -9.11 -9.25
CA THR A 148 13.25 -10.23 -9.85
C THR A 148 11.75 -10.19 -9.52
N LEU A 149 11.35 -9.33 -8.59
CA LEU A 149 9.97 -9.14 -8.18
C LEU A 149 9.49 -7.72 -8.49
N LYS A 150 8.17 -7.58 -8.65
CA LYS A 150 7.47 -6.30 -8.72
C LYS A 150 6.16 -6.36 -7.95
N ALA A 151 5.69 -5.21 -7.48
CA ALA A 151 4.30 -5.02 -7.10
C ALA A 151 3.52 -4.50 -8.30
N THR A 152 2.26 -4.92 -8.45
CA THR A 152 1.36 -4.51 -9.55
C THR A 152 -0.05 -4.29 -9.04
N ILE A 153 -0.72 -3.25 -9.54
CA ILE A 153 -2.10 -2.89 -9.28
C ILE A 153 -2.82 -2.84 -10.62
N HIS A 154 -3.79 -3.72 -10.85
CA HIS A 154 -4.53 -3.81 -12.13
C HIS A 154 -5.75 -2.91 -12.11
N LEU A 155 -5.92 -2.08 -13.16
CA LEU A 155 -6.92 -1.02 -13.23
C LEU A 155 -7.93 -1.16 -14.37
N ALA A 156 -7.72 -2.07 -15.34
CA ALA A 156 -8.57 -2.15 -16.53
C ALA A 156 -9.86 -2.97 -16.33
N ASN A 157 -10.37 -3.05 -15.11
CA ASN A 157 -11.63 -3.71 -14.77
C ASN A 157 -12.88 -2.90 -15.18
N ALA A 158 -12.77 -1.58 -15.36
CA ALA A 158 -13.84 -0.66 -15.72
C ALA A 158 -13.30 0.62 -16.37
N ALA A 159 -14.17 1.41 -16.99
CA ALA A 159 -13.89 2.80 -17.34
C ALA A 159 -13.86 3.63 -16.07
N GLN A 160 -12.71 4.16 -15.67
CA GLN A 160 -12.56 4.83 -14.38
C GLN A 160 -11.36 5.78 -14.33
N THR A 161 -11.37 6.70 -13.40
CA THR A 161 -10.20 7.49 -13.03
C THR A 161 -9.84 7.14 -11.60
N VAL A 162 -8.65 6.56 -11.43
CA VAL A 162 -8.10 6.17 -10.14
C VAL A 162 -6.92 7.06 -9.79
N GLU A 163 -6.81 7.43 -8.54
CA GLU A 163 -5.65 8.09 -8.01
C GLU A 163 -4.95 7.16 -7.01
N LEU A 164 -3.64 7.06 -7.19
CA LEU A 164 -2.76 6.28 -6.33
C LEU A 164 -1.78 7.22 -5.64
N GLY A 165 -1.64 7.09 -4.34
CA GLY A 165 -0.54 7.67 -3.57
C GLY A 165 0.68 6.75 -3.60
N PRO A 166 1.58 6.87 -2.60
CA PRO A 166 2.74 5.99 -2.49
C PRO A 166 2.35 4.52 -2.42
N ILE A 167 3.17 3.68 -3.08
CA ILE A 167 3.02 2.22 -3.08
C ILE A 167 4.23 1.65 -2.33
N PHE A 168 3.98 0.97 -1.22
CA PHE A 168 5.00 0.38 -0.37
C PHE A 168 5.00 -1.13 -0.51
N VAL A 169 6.17 -1.73 -0.64
CA VAL A 169 6.36 -3.15 -0.37
C VAL A 169 7.29 -3.24 0.84
N VAL A 170 6.77 -3.81 1.92
CA VAL A 170 7.47 -3.91 3.19
C VAL A 170 7.82 -5.38 3.44
N ASN A 171 9.07 -5.64 3.75
CA ASN A 171 9.50 -6.94 4.26
C ASN A 171 9.44 -6.91 5.79
N LEU A 172 8.55 -7.69 6.36
CA LEU A 172 8.30 -7.79 7.81
C LEU A 172 9.19 -8.84 8.49
N GLY A 173 10.05 -9.52 7.69
CA GLY A 173 10.88 -10.64 8.17
C GLY A 173 10.11 -11.96 8.28
N GLN A 174 10.71 -12.91 9.01
CA GLN A 174 10.16 -14.26 9.22
C GLN A 174 9.37 -14.35 10.51
#